data_9f02806a5d42bfff89871a0370fa51bf
#
_entry.id   9f02806a5d42bfff89871a0370fa51bf
#
_cell.length_a   1.000
_cell.length_b   1.000
_cell.length_c   1.000
_cell.angle_alpha   90.00
_cell.angle_beta   90.00
_cell.angle_gamma   90.00
#
_symmetry.space_group_name_H-M   'P 1'
#
loop_
_entity.id
_entity.type
_entity.pdbx_description
1 polymer ?
#
loop_
_entity_poly.entity_id
_entity_poly.type
_entity_poly.pdbx_seq_one_letter_code
_entity_poly.pdbx_strand_id
1 'polypeptide(L)'
;TKDYMNTPSTKFGSACTVSDKFIEKIAKMGVMDAACALTEVKQNKTAKKSDGIKVKSIRGIPKLVDANFAGTVDSHKCTVIFCEGDSAKAGIISGMSKEDRNFIGVYPMKGKLFNVRGEAISRISENKEVIEIKQILGLETDKVYETEADIKSCLRYGKIMFMTDQDLDGSHIKGLGINLFQSQWASLTKLNVIGFMNTPILKAKKGAQELVFYNDGE
;
A
#
# COMPACT_ATOMS: atom_id res chain seq x y z
N THR A 1 38.49 -7.32 -8.96
CA THR A 1 38.45 -6.73 -7.60
C THR A 1 37.23 -7.17 -6.79
N LYS A 2 36.03 -7.27 -7.36
CA LYS A 2 34.85 -7.80 -6.66
C LYS A 2 34.97 -9.29 -6.31
N ASP A 3 35.66 -10.05 -7.14
CA ASP A 3 35.87 -11.49 -6.93
C ASP A 3 36.79 -11.80 -5.74
N TYR A 4 37.74 -10.90 -5.45
CA TYR A 4 38.59 -11.03 -4.28
C TYR A 4 37.83 -10.90 -2.95
N MET A 5 36.82 -10.04 -2.85
CA MET A 5 36.06 -9.85 -1.62
C MET A 5 35.13 -11.03 -1.30
N ASN A 6 34.75 -11.82 -2.30
CA ASN A 6 33.89 -13.00 -2.14
C ASN A 6 34.68 -14.32 -2.12
N THR A 7 36.01 -14.28 -2.22
CA THR A 7 36.83 -15.48 -2.21
C THR A 7 36.96 -16.01 -0.77
N PRO A 8 36.62 -17.28 -0.50
CA PRO A 8 36.81 -17.87 0.83
C PRO A 8 38.27 -17.77 1.28
N SER A 9 38.50 -17.54 2.57
CA SER A 9 39.84 -17.41 3.16
C SER A 9 40.81 -18.56 2.82
N THR A 10 40.27 -19.76 2.60
CA THR A 10 41.04 -20.95 2.16
C THR A 10 41.64 -20.85 0.75
N LYS A 11 41.14 -19.92 -0.08
CA LYS A 11 41.64 -19.65 -1.43
C LYS A 11 42.59 -18.45 -1.52
N PHE A 12 42.78 -17.70 -0.43
CA PHE A 12 43.84 -16.71 -0.36
C PHE A 12 45.17 -17.44 -0.15
N GLY A 13 46.17 -17.19 -0.96
CA GLY A 13 47.47 -17.83 -0.92
C GLY A 13 48.30 -17.61 0.35
N SER A 14 47.81 -16.85 1.32
CA SER A 14 48.39 -16.59 2.63
C SER A 14 47.30 -16.42 3.70
N ALA A 15 47.58 -16.92 4.91
CA ALA A 15 46.74 -16.66 6.06
C ALA A 15 46.84 -15.19 6.45
N CYS A 16 45.70 -14.45 6.39
CA CYS A 16 45.62 -13.08 6.87
C CYS A 16 44.79 -13.07 8.17
N THR A 17 45.44 -12.86 9.29
CA THR A 17 44.79 -12.62 10.58
C THR A 17 44.63 -11.11 10.78
N VAL A 18 43.38 -10.68 10.80
CA VAL A 18 43.05 -9.27 11.08
C VAL A 18 42.84 -9.12 12.57
N SER A 19 43.52 -8.17 13.21
CA SER A 19 43.37 -7.92 14.66
C SER A 19 42.05 -7.25 14.97
N ASP A 20 41.45 -7.53 16.13
CA ASP A 20 40.22 -6.92 16.60
C ASP A 20 40.33 -5.38 16.65
N LYS A 21 41.49 -4.85 17.06
CA LYS A 21 41.79 -3.41 17.05
C LYS A 21 41.69 -2.79 15.65
N PHE A 22 42.07 -3.53 14.62
CA PHE A 22 41.93 -3.03 13.24
C PHE A 22 40.47 -3.02 12.79
N ILE A 23 39.71 -4.07 13.14
CA ILE A 23 38.27 -4.16 12.87
C ILE A 23 37.52 -3.02 13.58
N GLU A 24 37.81 -2.77 14.87
CA GLU A 24 37.24 -1.65 15.61
C GLU A 24 37.58 -0.28 14.99
N LYS A 25 38.79 -0.13 14.49
CA LYS A 25 39.20 1.12 13.82
C LYS A 25 38.42 1.33 12.54
N ILE A 26 38.22 0.28 11.74
CA ILE A 26 37.38 0.36 10.52
C ILE A 26 35.92 0.65 10.86
N ALA A 27 35.37 0.00 11.89
CA ALA A 27 33.99 0.24 12.34
C ALA A 27 33.79 1.71 12.75
N LYS A 28 34.76 2.31 13.46
CA LYS A 28 34.73 3.71 13.87
C LYS A 28 34.93 4.72 12.73
N MET A 29 35.35 4.28 11.54
CA MET A 29 35.53 5.18 10.38
C MET A 29 34.21 5.61 9.72
N GLY A 30 33.06 5.07 10.13
CA GLY A 30 31.74 5.41 9.57
C GLY A 30 31.54 4.93 8.12
N VAL A 31 32.41 4.04 7.61
CA VAL A 31 32.31 3.52 6.23
C VAL A 31 31.02 2.75 6.03
N MET A 32 30.61 1.97 7.02
CA MET A 32 29.38 1.19 6.97
C MET A 32 28.16 2.12 6.97
N ASP A 33 28.14 3.14 7.81
CA ASP A 33 27.06 4.12 7.88
C ASP A 33 26.92 4.87 6.55
N ALA A 34 28.04 5.30 5.97
CA ALA A 34 28.06 5.94 4.66
C ALA A 34 27.58 4.99 3.53
N ALA A 35 27.95 3.70 3.57
CA ALA A 35 27.48 2.71 2.61
C ALA A 35 25.98 2.43 2.75
N CYS A 36 25.47 2.33 3.98
CA CYS A 36 24.05 2.19 4.26
C CYS A 36 23.26 3.40 3.75
N ALA A 37 23.69 4.61 4.07
CA ALA A 37 23.06 5.84 3.62
C ALA A 37 23.00 5.94 2.08
N LEU A 38 24.08 5.59 1.38
CA LEU A 38 24.11 5.53 -0.09
C LEU A 38 23.14 4.50 -0.66
N THR A 39 22.97 3.37 0.02
CA THR A 39 22.04 2.31 -0.39
C THR A 39 20.61 2.77 -0.20
N GLU A 40 20.28 3.39 0.94
CA GLU A 40 18.96 3.96 1.21
C GLU A 40 18.59 5.04 0.18
N VAL A 41 19.50 5.96 -0.14
CA VAL A 41 19.28 6.99 -1.16
C VAL A 41 18.97 6.37 -2.53
N LYS A 42 19.67 5.28 -2.92
CA LYS A 42 19.40 4.57 -4.17
C LYS A 42 18.05 3.87 -4.15
N GLN A 43 17.71 3.21 -3.06
CA GLN A 43 16.43 2.53 -2.90
C GLN A 43 15.26 3.52 -2.94
N ASN A 44 15.36 4.63 -2.22
CA ASN A 44 14.35 5.69 -2.22
C ASN A 44 14.19 6.34 -3.61
N LYS A 45 15.30 6.56 -4.33
CA LYS A 45 15.25 7.06 -5.72
C LYS A 45 14.53 6.09 -6.65
N THR A 46 14.69 4.79 -6.45
CA THR A 46 13.98 3.76 -7.23
C THR A 46 12.50 3.71 -6.84
N ALA A 47 12.19 3.76 -5.54
CA ALA A 47 10.82 3.77 -5.03
C ALA A 47 10.02 4.99 -5.54
N LYS A 48 10.65 6.16 -5.63
CA LYS A 48 10.04 7.40 -6.14
C LYS A 48 9.67 7.34 -7.63
N LYS A 49 10.25 6.44 -8.42
CA LYS A 49 9.86 6.26 -9.83
C LYS A 49 8.43 5.70 -9.99
N SER A 50 7.92 5.02 -8.99
CA SER A 50 6.57 4.45 -8.96
C SER A 50 5.55 5.35 -8.26
N ASP A 51 5.95 6.57 -7.85
CA ASP A 51 5.08 7.49 -7.14
C ASP A 51 3.86 7.87 -7.96
N GLY A 52 2.74 7.99 -7.26
CA GLY A 52 1.52 8.55 -7.81
C GLY A 52 1.58 10.08 -7.80
N ILE A 53 0.81 10.67 -8.68
CA ILE A 53 0.59 12.12 -8.72
C ILE A 53 -0.90 12.42 -8.80
N LYS A 54 -1.30 13.57 -8.30
CA LYS A 54 -2.69 14.01 -8.39
C LYS A 54 -3.02 14.46 -9.82
N VAL A 55 -3.45 13.52 -10.64
CA VAL A 55 -3.91 13.76 -12.02
C VAL A 55 -5.35 13.32 -12.19
N LYS A 56 -6.08 13.96 -13.09
CA LYS A 56 -7.49 13.64 -13.35
C LYS A 56 -7.67 12.25 -13.98
N SER A 57 -6.73 11.80 -14.79
CA SER A 57 -6.85 10.51 -15.49
C SER A 57 -5.56 9.71 -15.37
N ILE A 58 -5.69 8.43 -15.04
CA ILE A 58 -4.59 7.47 -14.98
C ILE A 58 -4.68 6.55 -16.19
N ARG A 59 -3.53 6.27 -16.79
CA ARG A 59 -3.39 5.28 -17.85
C ARG A 59 -2.62 4.07 -17.33
N GLY A 60 -2.85 2.91 -17.93
CA GLY A 60 -2.07 1.70 -17.62
C GLY A 60 -2.62 0.83 -16.49
N ILE A 61 -3.75 1.19 -15.88
CA ILE A 61 -4.44 0.36 -14.88
C ILE A 61 -5.82 -0.04 -15.42
N PRO A 62 -5.91 -1.07 -16.27
CA PRO A 62 -7.13 -1.39 -17.01
C PRO A 62 -8.27 -1.89 -16.11
N LYS A 63 -7.95 -2.39 -14.92
CA LYS A 63 -8.95 -2.87 -13.97
C LYS A 63 -9.60 -1.75 -13.14
N LEU A 64 -9.01 -0.58 -13.09
CA LEU A 64 -9.57 0.56 -12.38
C LEU A 64 -10.81 1.11 -13.10
N VAL A 65 -11.87 1.26 -12.37
CA VAL A 65 -13.01 2.11 -12.74
C VAL A 65 -12.90 3.36 -11.90
N ASP A 66 -12.38 4.42 -12.50
CA ASP A 66 -12.07 5.68 -11.80
C ASP A 66 -13.34 6.48 -11.52
N ALA A 67 -13.38 7.23 -10.41
CA ALA A 67 -14.42 8.21 -10.19
C ALA A 67 -14.24 9.40 -11.13
N ASN A 68 -15.33 9.99 -11.64
CA ASN A 68 -15.25 11.11 -12.57
C ASN A 68 -14.55 12.35 -11.97
N PHE A 69 -14.64 12.54 -10.65
CA PHE A 69 -14.01 13.66 -9.94
C PHE A 69 -12.68 13.26 -9.26
N ALA A 70 -12.19 12.05 -9.45
CA ALA A 70 -10.87 11.66 -8.96
C ALA A 70 -9.77 12.57 -9.52
N GLY A 71 -8.84 13.02 -8.67
CA GLY A 71 -7.74 13.88 -9.06
C GLY A 71 -8.12 15.31 -9.45
N THR A 72 -9.38 15.70 -9.32
CA THR A 72 -9.86 17.10 -9.52
C THR A 72 -9.84 17.87 -8.20
N VAL A 73 -10.36 19.09 -8.19
CA VAL A 73 -10.55 19.92 -6.98
C VAL A 73 -11.50 19.28 -5.97
N ASP A 74 -12.45 18.46 -6.45
CA ASP A 74 -13.44 17.73 -5.64
C ASP A 74 -12.98 16.33 -5.22
N SER A 75 -11.74 15.97 -5.52
CA SER A 75 -11.17 14.63 -5.21
C SER A 75 -11.27 14.24 -3.72
N HIS A 76 -11.28 15.22 -2.83
CA HIS A 76 -11.42 15.00 -1.39
C HIS A 76 -12.79 14.42 -0.99
N LYS A 77 -13.80 14.55 -1.86
CA LYS A 77 -15.13 13.94 -1.69
C LYS A 77 -15.20 12.52 -2.26
N CYS A 78 -14.20 12.12 -3.05
CA CYS A 78 -14.18 10.84 -3.72
C CYS A 78 -13.72 9.72 -2.79
N THR A 79 -14.33 8.55 -2.95
CA THR A 79 -13.94 7.31 -2.29
C THR A 79 -13.50 6.29 -3.32
N VAL A 80 -12.35 5.65 -3.12
CA VAL A 80 -11.99 4.46 -3.90
C VAL A 80 -12.29 3.21 -3.08
N ILE A 81 -12.94 2.23 -3.71
CA ILE A 81 -13.25 0.93 -3.12
C ILE A 81 -12.25 -0.08 -3.67
N PHE A 82 -11.41 -0.62 -2.79
CA PHE A 82 -10.59 -1.79 -3.06
C PHE A 82 -11.40 -3.03 -2.70
N CYS A 83 -11.88 -3.77 -3.72
CA CYS A 83 -12.73 -4.93 -3.52
C CYS A 83 -11.99 -6.23 -3.84
N GLU A 84 -12.47 -7.33 -3.28
CA GLU A 84 -11.92 -8.66 -3.51
C GLU A 84 -12.42 -9.24 -4.85
N GLY A 85 -11.59 -9.06 -5.88
CA GLY A 85 -11.80 -9.66 -7.19
C GLY A 85 -12.79 -8.95 -8.13
N ASP A 86 -12.82 -9.45 -9.35
CA ASP A 86 -13.60 -8.85 -10.43
C ASP A 86 -15.12 -9.04 -10.26
N SER A 87 -15.57 -10.09 -9.55
CA SER A 87 -16.99 -10.35 -9.27
C SER A 87 -17.58 -9.28 -8.35
N ALA A 88 -16.87 -8.96 -7.24
CA ALA A 88 -17.28 -7.88 -6.34
C ALA A 88 -17.32 -6.53 -7.06
N LYS A 89 -16.31 -6.25 -7.89
CA LYS A 89 -16.28 -5.05 -8.73
C LYS A 89 -17.52 -4.94 -9.61
N ALA A 90 -17.89 -6.02 -10.31
CA ALA A 90 -19.07 -6.03 -11.19
C ALA A 90 -20.35 -5.75 -10.40
N GLY A 91 -20.49 -6.36 -9.21
CA GLY A 91 -21.62 -6.11 -8.31
C GLY A 91 -21.73 -4.65 -7.87
N ILE A 92 -20.60 -4.06 -7.43
CA ILE A 92 -20.55 -2.66 -7.03
C ILE A 92 -20.96 -1.75 -8.19
N ILE A 93 -20.37 -1.93 -9.37
CA ILE A 93 -20.63 -1.09 -10.54
C ILE A 93 -22.09 -1.19 -10.98
N SER A 94 -22.69 -2.37 -10.94
CA SER A 94 -24.09 -2.57 -11.34
C SER A 94 -25.06 -1.89 -10.38
N GLY A 95 -24.70 -1.73 -9.11
CA GLY A 95 -25.49 -1.05 -8.10
C GLY A 95 -25.32 0.48 -8.05
N MET A 96 -24.33 1.02 -8.75
CA MET A 96 -24.04 2.46 -8.75
C MET A 96 -25.03 3.25 -9.62
N SER A 97 -25.51 4.36 -9.06
CA SER A 97 -26.18 5.40 -9.84
C SER A 97 -25.20 6.22 -10.69
N LYS A 98 -25.75 7.08 -11.57
CA LYS A 98 -24.91 8.04 -12.32
C LYS A 98 -24.19 9.04 -11.41
N GLU A 99 -24.80 9.39 -10.30
CA GLU A 99 -24.23 10.31 -9.32
C GLU A 99 -23.10 9.66 -8.54
N ASP A 100 -23.26 8.40 -8.12
CA ASP A 100 -22.23 7.64 -7.43
C ASP A 100 -20.95 7.53 -8.28
N ARG A 101 -21.08 7.39 -9.60
CA ARG A 101 -19.96 7.37 -10.54
C ARG A 101 -19.10 8.63 -10.53
N ASN A 102 -19.61 9.73 -10.03
CA ASN A 102 -18.85 10.96 -9.88
C ASN A 102 -17.84 10.87 -8.74
N PHE A 103 -18.20 10.16 -7.66
CA PHE A 103 -17.46 10.16 -6.40
C PHE A 103 -16.87 8.82 -6.02
N ILE A 104 -17.32 7.72 -6.63
CA ILE A 104 -16.88 6.38 -6.25
C ILE A 104 -16.07 5.75 -7.39
N GLY A 105 -14.81 5.42 -7.07
CA GLY A 105 -13.95 4.58 -7.90
C GLY A 105 -13.89 3.16 -7.36
N VAL A 106 -13.62 2.17 -8.23
CA VAL A 106 -13.55 0.76 -7.85
C VAL A 106 -12.32 0.13 -8.48
N TYR A 107 -11.53 -0.55 -7.65
CA TYR A 107 -10.38 -1.33 -8.09
C TYR A 107 -10.43 -2.73 -7.48
N PRO A 108 -10.47 -3.80 -8.31
CA PRO A 108 -10.45 -5.18 -7.83
C PRO A 108 -9.02 -5.61 -7.54
N MET A 109 -8.78 -5.98 -6.29
CA MET A 109 -7.51 -6.60 -5.87
C MET A 109 -7.40 -8.03 -6.43
N LYS A 110 -6.18 -8.51 -6.61
CA LYS A 110 -5.92 -9.87 -7.14
C LYS A 110 -5.89 -10.96 -6.07
N GLY A 111 -6.47 -10.69 -4.92
CA GLY A 111 -6.44 -11.54 -3.74
C GLY A 111 -5.74 -10.86 -2.57
N LYS A 112 -4.92 -11.61 -1.83
CA LYS A 112 -4.21 -11.08 -0.67
C LYS A 112 -3.12 -10.11 -1.08
N LEU A 113 -3.15 -8.89 -0.52
CA LEU A 113 -2.11 -7.90 -0.73
C LEU A 113 -0.73 -8.42 -0.25
N PHE A 114 0.32 -7.88 -0.85
CA PHE A 114 1.68 -8.19 -0.45
C PHE A 114 1.93 -7.72 1.01
N ASN A 115 2.42 -8.66 1.85
CA ASN A 115 2.79 -8.30 3.21
C ASN A 115 4.13 -7.53 3.21
N VAL A 116 4.06 -6.24 3.48
CA VAL A 116 5.22 -5.34 3.42
C VAL A 116 6.04 -5.32 4.71
N ARG A 117 5.57 -5.96 5.79
CA ARG A 117 6.25 -5.93 7.08
C ARG A 117 7.57 -6.68 7.02
N GLY A 118 8.67 -5.99 7.32
CA GLY A 118 10.03 -6.56 7.29
C GLY A 118 10.64 -6.71 5.90
N GLU A 119 9.94 -6.26 4.85
CA GLU A 119 10.44 -6.32 3.48
C GLU A 119 11.28 -5.09 3.12
N ALA A 120 12.25 -5.29 2.22
CA ALA A 120 13.07 -4.21 1.71
C ALA A 120 12.24 -3.24 0.85
N ILE A 121 12.53 -1.94 0.92
CA ILE A 121 11.84 -0.88 0.15
C ILE A 121 11.88 -1.18 -1.36
N SER A 122 12.98 -1.73 -1.87
CA SER A 122 13.11 -2.12 -3.27
C SER A 122 12.04 -3.15 -3.68
N ARG A 123 11.82 -4.18 -2.86
CA ARG A 123 10.85 -5.23 -3.12
C ARG A 123 9.41 -4.72 -3.05
N ILE A 124 9.13 -3.83 -2.10
CA ILE A 124 7.82 -3.17 -1.99
C ILE A 124 7.55 -2.31 -3.23
N SER A 125 8.54 -1.53 -3.65
CA SER A 125 8.42 -0.61 -4.81
C SER A 125 8.38 -1.31 -6.17
N GLU A 126 8.77 -2.57 -6.26
CA GLU A 126 8.65 -3.40 -7.46
C GLU A 126 7.34 -4.18 -7.52
N ASN A 127 6.60 -4.27 -6.41
CA ASN A 127 5.33 -4.96 -6.38
C ASN A 127 4.28 -4.20 -7.20
N LYS A 128 3.75 -4.84 -8.24
CA LYS A 128 2.84 -4.23 -9.19
C LYS A 128 1.57 -3.68 -8.54
N GLU A 129 0.99 -4.40 -7.59
CA GLU A 129 -0.25 -3.99 -6.91
C GLU A 129 -0.02 -2.79 -6.00
N VAL A 130 1.12 -2.74 -5.31
CA VAL A 130 1.53 -1.57 -4.51
C VAL A 130 1.73 -0.35 -5.42
N ILE A 131 2.36 -0.53 -6.58
CA ILE A 131 2.53 0.54 -7.58
C ILE A 131 1.17 1.05 -8.07
N GLU A 132 0.26 0.14 -8.43
CA GLU A 132 -1.09 0.49 -8.88
C GLU A 132 -1.85 1.27 -7.79
N ILE A 133 -1.79 0.83 -6.52
CA ILE A 133 -2.41 1.53 -5.37
C ILE A 133 -1.82 2.94 -5.21
N LYS A 134 -0.48 3.10 -5.27
CA LYS A 134 0.16 4.42 -5.23
C LYS A 134 -0.34 5.34 -6.33
N GLN A 135 -0.40 4.85 -7.56
CA GLN A 135 -0.86 5.62 -8.71
C GLN A 135 -2.34 5.98 -8.61
N ILE A 136 -3.20 5.02 -8.21
CA ILE A 136 -4.64 5.25 -8.02
C ILE A 136 -4.89 6.36 -7.02
N LEU A 137 -4.16 6.35 -5.90
CA LEU A 137 -4.35 7.31 -4.81
C LEU A 137 -3.57 8.62 -4.99
N GLY A 138 -2.52 8.62 -5.82
CA GLY A 138 -1.61 9.75 -5.92
C GLY A 138 -0.60 9.83 -4.77
N LEU A 139 -0.20 8.68 -4.21
CA LEU A 139 0.72 8.61 -3.07
C LEU A 139 2.17 8.72 -3.50
N GLU A 140 2.94 9.48 -2.73
CA GLU A 140 4.38 9.67 -2.91
C GLU A 140 5.16 8.94 -1.80
N THR A 141 6.30 8.36 -2.15
CA THR A 141 7.21 7.70 -1.19
C THR A 141 7.78 8.72 -0.21
N ASP A 142 7.87 8.36 1.05
CA ASP A 142 8.40 9.19 2.17
C ASP A 142 7.60 10.48 2.45
N LYS A 143 6.46 10.69 1.79
CA LYS A 143 5.63 11.86 2.05
C LYS A 143 4.75 11.67 3.27
N VAL A 144 4.74 12.68 4.12
CA VAL A 144 3.88 12.74 5.30
C VAL A 144 2.63 13.55 4.96
N TYR A 145 1.47 13.00 5.30
CA TYR A 145 0.17 13.64 5.12
C TYR A 145 -0.42 13.87 6.51
N GLU A 146 -0.39 15.11 6.99
CA GLU A 146 -0.76 15.44 8.38
C GLU A 146 -2.15 16.03 8.51
N THR A 147 -2.66 16.61 7.44
CA THR A 147 -3.90 17.37 7.47
C THR A 147 -4.86 16.97 6.34
N GLU A 148 -6.14 17.31 6.50
CA GLU A 148 -7.13 17.17 5.43
C GLU A 148 -6.77 18.04 4.21
N ALA A 149 -6.06 19.14 4.41
CA ALA A 149 -5.58 19.99 3.34
C ALA A 149 -4.54 19.26 2.47
N ASP A 150 -3.68 18.43 3.08
CA ASP A 150 -2.71 17.59 2.34
C ASP A 150 -3.44 16.55 1.48
N ILE A 151 -4.48 15.92 2.04
CA ILE A 151 -5.31 14.98 1.29
C ILE A 151 -5.95 15.69 0.10
N LYS A 152 -6.57 16.84 0.34
CA LYS A 152 -7.22 17.62 -0.71
C LYS A 152 -6.27 18.09 -1.80
N SER A 153 -5.04 18.47 -1.44
CA SER A 153 -4.06 19.00 -2.40
C SER A 153 -3.30 17.91 -3.15
N CYS A 154 -3.01 16.78 -2.51
CA CYS A 154 -2.08 15.79 -3.01
C CYS A 154 -2.74 14.52 -3.52
N LEU A 155 -3.86 14.08 -2.93
CA LEU A 155 -4.44 12.79 -3.26
C LEU A 155 -5.55 12.89 -4.32
N ARG A 156 -5.70 11.79 -5.07
CA ARG A 156 -6.75 11.63 -6.07
C ARG A 156 -8.09 11.22 -5.46
N TYR A 157 -8.07 10.71 -4.24
CA TYR A 157 -9.24 10.30 -3.46
C TYR A 157 -9.12 10.77 -2.03
N GLY A 158 -10.22 11.23 -1.45
CA GLY A 158 -10.27 11.65 -0.04
C GLY A 158 -10.48 10.49 0.92
N LYS A 159 -11.03 9.36 0.43
CA LYS A 159 -11.28 8.16 1.24
C LYS A 159 -10.91 6.89 0.51
N ILE A 160 -10.48 5.92 1.29
CA ILE A 160 -10.11 4.57 0.87
C ILE A 160 -11.02 3.61 1.62
N MET A 161 -11.70 2.72 0.91
CA MET A 161 -12.56 1.71 1.50
C MET A 161 -12.16 0.32 1.02
N PHE A 162 -11.91 -0.58 1.97
CA PHE A 162 -11.75 -2.00 1.66
C PHE A 162 -13.09 -2.71 1.77
N MET A 163 -13.47 -3.42 0.71
CA MET A 163 -14.66 -4.24 0.63
C MET A 163 -14.26 -5.68 0.31
N THR A 164 -14.34 -6.53 1.30
CA THR A 164 -14.01 -7.95 1.21
C THR A 164 -15.14 -8.76 1.79
N ASP A 165 -15.16 -10.05 1.51
CA ASP A 165 -16.09 -10.97 2.15
C ASP A 165 -15.88 -10.99 3.67
N GLN A 166 -16.93 -11.30 4.42
CA GLN A 166 -16.88 -11.32 5.87
C GLN A 166 -16.44 -12.71 6.39
N ASP A 167 -15.30 -13.16 5.91
CA ASP A 167 -14.64 -14.39 6.28
C ASP A 167 -13.20 -14.15 6.77
N LEU A 168 -12.48 -15.21 7.06
CA LEU A 168 -11.10 -15.14 7.53
C LEU A 168 -10.15 -14.54 6.49
N ASP A 169 -10.35 -14.87 5.21
CA ASP A 169 -9.54 -14.35 4.12
C ASP A 169 -9.79 -12.86 3.90
N GLY A 170 -11.05 -12.42 3.94
CA GLY A 170 -11.41 -11.01 3.87
C GLY A 170 -10.85 -10.20 5.06
N SER A 171 -10.87 -10.76 6.26
CA SER A 171 -10.23 -10.16 7.44
C SER A 171 -8.72 -10.05 7.28
N HIS A 172 -8.09 -11.06 6.69
CA HIS A 172 -6.66 -11.03 6.36
C HIS A 172 -6.33 -9.94 5.33
N ILE A 173 -7.14 -9.80 4.27
CA ILE A 173 -6.95 -8.75 3.25
C ILE A 173 -7.07 -7.35 3.88
N LYS A 174 -8.07 -7.12 4.75
CA LYS A 174 -8.20 -5.87 5.52
C LYS A 174 -6.95 -5.59 6.36
N GLY A 175 -6.45 -6.60 7.06
CA GLY A 175 -5.22 -6.50 7.87
C GLY A 175 -3.98 -6.16 7.04
N LEU A 176 -3.81 -6.77 5.87
CA LEU A 176 -2.72 -6.47 4.94
C LEU A 176 -2.83 -5.05 4.37
N GLY A 177 -4.05 -4.58 4.09
CA GLY A 177 -4.30 -3.19 3.68
C GLY A 177 -3.87 -2.19 4.75
N ILE A 178 -4.28 -2.39 6.00
CA ILE A 178 -3.84 -1.55 7.12
C ILE A 178 -2.31 -1.58 7.25
N ASN A 179 -1.72 -2.78 7.19
CA ASN A 179 -0.27 -2.96 7.29
C ASN A 179 0.49 -2.20 6.21
N LEU A 180 0.01 -2.21 4.96
CA LEU A 180 0.59 -1.44 3.86
C LEU A 180 0.60 0.07 4.19
N PHE A 181 -0.55 0.63 4.56
CA PHE A 181 -0.64 2.06 4.85
C PHE A 181 0.11 2.46 6.11
N GLN A 182 0.05 1.64 7.17
CA GLN A 182 0.79 1.89 8.40
C GLN A 182 2.30 1.84 8.19
N SER A 183 2.78 0.92 7.34
CA SER A 183 4.21 0.79 7.05
C SER A 183 4.75 1.91 6.17
N GLN A 184 3.98 2.32 5.14
CA GLN A 184 4.47 3.26 4.12
C GLN A 184 4.00 4.70 4.35
N TRP A 185 2.83 4.90 4.94
CA TRP A 185 2.22 6.23 5.17
C TRP A 185 1.47 6.27 6.50
N ALA A 186 2.18 6.05 7.60
CA ALA A 186 1.59 5.99 8.95
C ALA A 186 0.73 7.22 9.32
N SER A 187 1.03 8.39 8.75
CA SER A 187 0.26 9.60 8.96
C SER A 187 -1.17 9.50 8.42
N LEU A 188 -1.39 8.81 7.28
CA LEU A 188 -2.74 8.63 6.72
C LEU A 188 -3.65 7.80 7.63
N THR A 189 -3.11 6.84 8.37
CA THR A 189 -3.91 6.01 9.28
C THR A 189 -4.49 6.80 10.44
N LYS A 190 -3.92 7.97 10.76
CA LYS A 190 -4.39 8.88 11.82
C LYS A 190 -5.50 9.84 11.34
N LEU A 191 -5.66 10.00 10.03
CA LEU A 191 -6.57 10.98 9.43
C LEU A 191 -7.96 10.42 9.09
N ASN A 192 -8.31 9.21 9.56
CA ASN A 192 -9.59 8.56 9.27
C ASN A 192 -9.94 8.48 7.77
N VAL A 193 -8.92 8.33 6.93
CA VAL A 193 -9.03 8.21 5.47
C VAL A 193 -9.37 6.79 5.05
N ILE A 194 -8.95 5.80 5.85
CA ILE A 194 -9.08 4.38 5.55
C ILE A 194 -10.27 3.82 6.30
N GLY A 195 -11.19 3.20 5.59
CA GLY A 195 -12.38 2.55 6.12
C GLY A 195 -12.57 1.15 5.58
N PHE A 196 -13.48 0.43 6.21
CA PHE A 196 -13.85 -0.93 5.86
C PHE A 196 -15.36 -1.03 5.72
N MET A 197 -15.80 -1.72 4.68
CA MET A 197 -17.21 -2.09 4.57
C MET A 197 -17.41 -3.42 5.30
N ASN A 198 -18.22 -3.40 6.34
CA ASN A 198 -18.62 -4.59 7.06
C ASN A 198 -19.98 -5.05 6.53
N THR A 199 -20.00 -6.20 5.87
CA THR A 199 -21.22 -6.87 5.43
C THR A 199 -21.64 -7.90 6.47
N PRO A 200 -22.94 -8.15 6.67
CA PRO A 200 -23.37 -9.18 7.62
C PRO A 200 -23.02 -10.58 7.11
N ILE A 201 -22.65 -11.48 8.02
CA ILE A 201 -22.43 -12.90 7.74
C ILE A 201 -23.79 -13.59 7.52
N LEU A 202 -24.75 -13.27 8.38
CA LEU A 202 -26.07 -13.89 8.39
C LEU A 202 -27.16 -12.86 8.64
N LYS A 203 -28.28 -13.02 7.95
CA LYS A 203 -29.54 -12.33 8.24
C LYS A 203 -30.62 -13.34 8.52
N ALA A 204 -31.23 -13.28 9.69
CA ALA A 204 -32.39 -14.08 10.04
C ALA A 204 -33.65 -13.20 9.97
N LYS A 205 -34.69 -13.66 9.27
CA LYS A 205 -35.94 -12.91 9.13
C LYS A 205 -37.14 -13.75 9.59
N LYS A 206 -37.97 -13.17 10.45
CA LYS A 206 -39.22 -13.76 10.90
C LYS A 206 -40.33 -12.69 10.82
N GLY A 207 -41.17 -12.77 9.81
CA GLY A 207 -42.18 -11.74 9.54
C GLY A 207 -41.55 -10.37 9.29
N ALA A 208 -41.90 -9.38 10.09
CA ALA A 208 -41.33 -8.03 10.03
C ALA A 208 -40.01 -7.86 10.84
N GLN A 209 -39.61 -8.85 11.61
CA GLN A 209 -38.38 -8.82 12.39
C GLN A 209 -37.21 -9.33 11.55
N GLU A 210 -36.11 -8.55 11.51
CA GLU A 210 -34.85 -8.92 10.89
C GLU A 210 -33.72 -8.81 11.94
N LEU A 211 -32.94 -9.88 12.10
CA LEU A 211 -31.73 -9.91 12.91
C LEU A 211 -30.54 -10.05 11.97
N VAL A 212 -29.52 -9.26 12.23
CA VAL A 212 -28.32 -9.17 11.39
C VAL A 212 -27.11 -9.50 12.26
N PHE A 213 -26.27 -10.41 11.80
CA PHE A 213 -25.07 -10.88 12.50
C PHE A 213 -23.83 -10.52 11.69
N TYR A 214 -22.85 -9.93 12.34
CA TYR A 214 -21.63 -9.43 11.69
C TYR A 214 -20.37 -10.25 12.01
N ASN A 215 -20.45 -11.12 13.01
CA ASN A 215 -19.35 -12.02 13.40
C ASN A 215 -19.91 -13.34 13.97
N ASP A 216 -19.05 -14.36 14.06
CA ASP A 216 -19.44 -15.69 14.51
C ASP A 216 -19.81 -15.77 16.01
N GLY A 217 -19.52 -14.72 16.78
CA GLY A 217 -19.81 -14.64 18.21
C GLY A 217 -21.18 -14.03 18.55
N GLU A 218 -21.88 -13.46 17.57
CA GLU A 218 -23.22 -12.87 17.73
C GLU A 218 -24.31 -13.94 17.55
#